data_732da8c3cde632f56060feac41b2ff29
#
_entry.id   732da8c3cde632f56060feac41b2ff29
#
_cell.length_a   1.000
_cell.length_b   1.000
_cell.length_c   1.000
_cell.angle_alpha   90.00
_cell.angle_beta   90.00
_cell.angle_gamma   90.00
#
_symmetry.space_group_name_H-M   'P 1'
#
loop_
_entity.id
_entity.type
_entity.pdbx_description
1 polymer ?
#
loop_
_entity_poly.entity_id
_entity_poly.type
_entity_poly.pdbx_seq_one_letter_code
_entity_poly.pdbx_strand_id
1 'polypeptide(L)'
;MAGSPAFHLFRFPIHIRPGFVMFLALVIFVNGGALGVWIAGSAAVLTLLHELGHAFAARATGARAEISLDFLAGYASFVPTRPLKRWERAGISVAGPAVQIGVSLAVLFLMGVNPIDRHDVGASEAAIAIWWTGPVMGLFNLAPVLPLDGGHIVQAGVDRLFPGRSRQLMLWFSIGTTSLAGVVMMLSRDLRPLAYFVFFPLMVQLQMLFADKPRTRTRAVAAQAESDAWRSDDLTRMPDGLVPSPWYRADQQLRQGHPDVAAQIVLADLDEQAPPNWWPPDTAPAERLSAVVALLPRPLPRGRVYSEHALAHVLLRVARFEEAAEYAAASFARQHSTSMAAVVARSAAALGDEHTALGWLDAAVEADTDPGGLAHVMDAAPEFAHLRSNPRFVLLRQRLDE
;
A
#
# COMPACT_ATOMS: atom_id res chain seq x y z
N MET A 1 12.91 2.72 -9.26
CA MET A 1 14.02 3.60 -8.82
C MET A 1 13.39 4.80 -8.14
N ALA A 2 13.46 4.90 -6.83
CA ALA A 2 13.21 6.16 -6.15
C ALA A 2 14.39 7.07 -6.49
N GLY A 3 14.18 8.05 -7.39
CA GLY A 3 15.20 9.04 -7.70
C GLY A 3 15.55 9.84 -6.44
N SER A 4 16.75 10.43 -6.39
CA SER A 4 17.13 11.34 -5.31
C SER A 4 16.04 12.42 -5.13
N PRO A 5 15.68 12.80 -3.88
CA PRO A 5 14.70 13.86 -3.65
C PRO A 5 15.21 15.18 -4.28
N ALA A 6 14.28 15.97 -4.83
CA ALA A 6 14.60 17.27 -5.38
C ALA A 6 15.09 18.24 -4.27
N PHE A 7 14.46 18.18 -3.12
CA PHE A 7 14.84 18.91 -1.90
C PHE A 7 14.16 18.31 -0.68
N HIS A 8 14.50 18.83 0.52
CA HIS A 8 13.85 18.48 1.77
C HIS A 8 13.10 19.69 2.33
N LEU A 9 11.85 19.50 2.75
CA LEU A 9 11.05 20.50 3.41
C LEU A 9 10.50 19.94 4.73
N PHE A 10 10.76 20.59 5.86
CA PHE A 10 10.41 20.11 7.21
C PHE A 10 10.87 18.66 7.50
N ARG A 11 12.00 18.26 6.92
CA ARG A 11 12.57 16.90 6.96
C ARG A 11 11.77 15.86 6.17
N PHE A 12 10.85 16.27 5.31
CA PHE A 12 10.24 15.37 4.33
C PHE A 12 11.01 15.45 3.01
N PRO A 13 11.40 14.32 2.42
CA PRO A 13 11.94 14.30 1.07
C PRO A 13 10.82 14.63 0.08
N ILE A 14 11.07 15.60 -0.80
CA ILE A 14 10.14 16.04 -1.84
C ILE A 14 10.67 15.60 -3.19
N HIS A 15 9.85 14.85 -3.91
CA HIS A 15 10.14 14.39 -5.26
C HIS A 15 9.24 15.13 -6.25
N ILE A 16 9.85 15.87 -7.20
CA ILE A 16 9.11 16.51 -8.29
C ILE A 16 9.26 15.63 -9.53
N ARG A 17 8.18 15.06 -10.00
CA ARG A 17 8.14 14.23 -11.21
C ARG A 17 8.00 15.11 -12.46
N PRO A 18 8.58 14.70 -13.61
CA PRO A 18 8.43 15.43 -14.87
C PRO A 18 6.95 15.67 -15.24
N GLY A 19 6.06 14.74 -14.92
CA GLY A 19 4.63 14.86 -15.13
C GLY A 19 4.01 16.09 -14.44
N PHE A 20 4.45 16.44 -13.24
CA PHE A 20 3.98 17.63 -12.53
C PHE A 20 4.36 18.92 -13.26
N VAL A 21 5.61 19.01 -13.74
CA VAL A 21 6.08 20.17 -14.51
C VAL A 21 5.29 20.29 -15.82
N MET A 22 5.05 19.16 -16.50
CA MET A 22 4.22 19.13 -17.70
C MET A 22 2.77 19.57 -17.43
N PHE A 23 2.20 19.16 -16.30
CA PHE A 23 0.87 19.60 -15.89
C PHE A 23 0.83 21.14 -15.69
N LEU A 24 1.77 21.71 -14.96
CA LEU A 24 1.85 23.16 -14.76
C LEU A 24 2.03 23.91 -16.09
N ALA A 25 2.88 23.42 -16.97
CA ALA A 25 3.06 23.99 -18.31
C ALA A 25 1.76 23.92 -19.14
N LEU A 26 1.04 22.80 -19.06
CA LEU A 26 -0.28 22.65 -19.72
C LEU A 26 -1.30 23.64 -19.15
N VAL A 27 -1.35 23.83 -17.84
CA VAL A 27 -2.24 24.80 -17.19
C VAL A 27 -1.97 26.22 -17.69
N ILE A 28 -0.68 26.62 -17.78
CA ILE A 28 -0.30 27.91 -18.33
C ILE A 28 -0.71 28.04 -19.80
N PHE A 29 -0.47 26.99 -20.59
CA PHE A 29 -0.80 27.00 -22.02
C PHE A 29 -2.30 27.12 -22.29
N VAL A 30 -3.13 26.38 -21.54
CA VAL A 30 -4.59 26.34 -21.72
C VAL A 30 -5.26 27.65 -21.26
N ASN A 31 -4.84 28.21 -20.14
CA ASN A 31 -5.47 29.43 -19.59
C ASN A 31 -4.86 30.72 -20.18
N GLY A 32 -3.60 30.63 -20.66
CA GLY A 32 -2.89 31.79 -21.24
C GLY A 32 -2.59 32.91 -20.26
N GLY A 33 -1.80 33.89 -20.69
CA GLY A 33 -1.56 35.13 -19.98
C GLY A 33 -1.16 35.01 -18.50
N ALA A 34 -1.48 36.04 -17.74
CA ALA A 34 -1.18 36.08 -16.31
C ALA A 34 -2.06 35.11 -15.50
N LEU A 35 -3.29 34.90 -15.91
CA LEU A 35 -4.19 33.93 -15.25
C LEU A 35 -3.61 32.52 -15.24
N GLY A 36 -3.08 32.04 -16.37
CA GLY A 36 -2.45 30.73 -16.45
C GLY A 36 -1.27 30.59 -15.50
N VAL A 37 -0.44 31.63 -15.38
CA VAL A 37 0.68 31.65 -14.43
C VAL A 37 0.21 31.63 -12.98
N TRP A 38 -0.82 32.42 -12.65
CA TRP A 38 -1.40 32.43 -11.30
C TRP A 38 -2.02 31.08 -10.92
N ILE A 39 -2.77 30.45 -11.82
CA ILE A 39 -3.37 29.11 -11.58
C ILE A 39 -2.26 28.07 -11.40
N ALA A 40 -1.25 28.03 -12.25
CA ALA A 40 -0.16 27.09 -12.14
C ALA A 40 0.67 27.30 -10.86
N GLY A 41 0.99 28.56 -10.51
CA GLY A 41 1.73 28.91 -9.30
C GLY A 41 0.95 28.56 -8.03
N SER A 42 -0.31 28.95 -7.95
CA SER A 42 -1.17 28.62 -6.80
C SER A 42 -1.42 27.11 -6.70
N ALA A 43 -1.65 26.40 -7.82
CA ALA A 43 -1.77 24.97 -7.84
C ALA A 43 -0.50 24.28 -7.31
N ALA A 44 0.68 24.71 -7.74
CA ALA A 44 1.94 24.14 -7.27
C ALA A 44 2.13 24.29 -5.75
N VAL A 45 1.89 25.50 -5.24
CA VAL A 45 2.04 25.78 -3.81
C VAL A 45 0.98 25.09 -2.98
N LEU A 46 -0.29 25.16 -3.38
CA LEU A 46 -1.40 24.60 -2.61
C LEU A 46 -1.43 23.08 -2.67
N THR A 47 -1.01 22.44 -3.76
CA THR A 47 -0.80 20.99 -3.82
C THR A 47 0.32 20.58 -2.86
N LEU A 48 1.45 21.27 -2.85
CA LEU A 48 2.52 20.97 -1.90
C LEU A 48 2.05 21.11 -0.44
N LEU A 49 1.28 22.14 -0.11
CA LEU A 49 0.73 22.35 1.23
C LEU A 49 -0.29 21.25 1.60
N HIS A 50 -1.10 20.81 0.65
CA HIS A 50 -2.00 19.68 0.80
C HIS A 50 -1.24 18.39 1.17
N GLU A 51 -0.21 18.05 0.40
CA GLU A 51 0.61 16.88 0.69
C GLU A 51 1.37 16.97 2.01
N LEU A 52 1.83 18.17 2.36
CA LEU A 52 2.41 18.44 3.67
C LEU A 52 1.40 18.20 4.80
N GLY A 53 0.12 18.55 4.61
CA GLY A 53 -0.94 18.24 5.56
C GLY A 53 -1.02 16.74 5.86
N HIS A 54 -1.08 15.91 4.83
CA HIS A 54 -1.05 14.45 4.96
C HIS A 54 0.24 13.95 5.63
N ALA A 55 1.39 14.45 5.20
CA ALA A 55 2.69 14.04 5.71
C ALA A 55 2.87 14.39 7.21
N PHE A 56 2.43 15.56 7.64
CA PHE A 56 2.44 15.94 9.06
C PHE A 56 1.51 15.08 9.90
N ALA A 57 0.28 14.83 9.42
CA ALA A 57 -0.67 13.96 10.10
C ALA A 57 -0.15 12.51 10.18
N ALA A 58 0.44 11.98 9.10
CA ALA A 58 1.06 10.67 9.09
C ALA A 58 2.24 10.60 10.09
N ARG A 59 3.13 11.60 10.09
CA ARG A 59 4.25 11.67 11.03
C ARG A 59 3.80 11.75 12.50
N ALA A 60 2.66 12.40 12.78
CA ALA A 60 2.09 12.43 14.13
C ALA A 60 1.67 11.04 14.63
N THR A 61 1.39 10.08 13.73
CA THR A 61 1.14 8.67 14.08
C THR A 61 2.42 7.83 14.18
N GLY A 62 3.60 8.43 14.01
CA GLY A 62 4.89 7.75 14.00
C GLY A 62 5.31 7.22 12.62
N ALA A 63 4.53 7.45 11.56
CA ALA A 63 4.86 7.00 10.22
C ALA A 63 6.01 7.83 9.61
N ARG A 64 6.79 7.19 8.73
CA ARG A 64 7.72 7.91 7.83
C ARG A 64 6.96 8.30 6.58
N ALA A 65 7.05 9.57 6.21
CA ALA A 65 6.35 10.12 5.04
C ALA A 65 7.32 10.74 4.05
N GLU A 66 7.02 10.56 2.76
CA GLU A 66 7.67 11.17 1.61
C GLU A 66 6.60 11.81 0.72
N ILE A 67 6.93 12.91 0.07
CA ILE A 67 5.99 13.62 -0.81
C ILE A 67 6.47 13.49 -2.25
N SER A 68 5.59 13.08 -3.15
CA SER A 68 5.84 13.03 -4.58
C SER A 68 4.78 13.85 -5.31
N LEU A 69 5.22 14.87 -6.03
CA LEU A 69 4.37 15.67 -6.91
C LEU A 69 4.45 15.08 -8.32
N ASP A 70 3.33 14.58 -8.82
CA ASP A 70 3.23 13.95 -10.14
C ASP A 70 2.13 14.59 -10.98
N PHE A 71 1.97 14.14 -12.24
CA PHE A 71 0.97 14.64 -13.17
C PHE A 71 -0.44 14.55 -12.58
N LEU A 72 -1.13 15.69 -12.48
CA LEU A 72 -2.51 15.85 -11.99
C LEU A 72 -2.76 15.65 -10.48
N ALA A 73 -1.83 15.07 -9.72
CA ALA A 73 -1.96 14.95 -8.27
C ALA A 73 -0.60 14.81 -7.60
N GLY A 74 -0.42 15.43 -6.44
CA GLY A 74 0.58 15.00 -5.49
C GLY A 74 0.12 13.73 -4.78
N TYR A 75 1.05 13.01 -4.17
CA TYR A 75 0.71 12.02 -3.18
C TYR A 75 1.79 11.98 -2.08
N ALA A 76 1.34 11.98 -0.85
CA ALA A 76 2.18 11.65 0.28
C ALA A 76 2.17 10.13 0.46
N SER A 77 3.27 9.47 0.12
CA SER A 77 3.45 8.09 0.51
C SER A 77 3.96 8.05 1.94
N PHE A 78 3.40 7.17 2.75
CA PHE A 78 3.88 6.98 4.11
C PHE A 78 3.94 5.50 4.45
N VAL A 79 5.00 5.14 5.21
CA VAL A 79 5.18 3.80 5.73
C VAL A 79 4.85 3.84 7.22
N PRO A 80 3.70 3.27 7.64
CA PRO A 80 3.35 3.20 9.04
C PRO A 80 4.36 2.34 9.81
N THR A 81 4.77 2.78 10.99
CA THR A 81 5.59 1.98 11.90
C THR A 81 4.74 1.00 12.73
N ARG A 82 3.43 1.20 12.73
CA ARG A 82 2.39 0.36 13.34
C ARG A 82 1.11 0.42 12.50
N PRO A 83 0.19 -0.53 12.67
CA PRO A 83 -1.14 -0.43 12.06
C PRO A 83 -1.84 0.85 12.49
N LEU A 84 -2.36 1.58 11.51
CA LEU A 84 -3.10 2.81 11.77
C LEU A 84 -4.54 2.48 12.17
N LYS A 85 -5.00 3.07 13.25
CA LYS A 85 -6.41 3.04 13.62
C LYS A 85 -7.26 3.71 12.54
N ARG A 86 -8.52 3.34 12.43
CA ARG A 86 -9.44 3.88 11.39
C ARG A 86 -9.54 5.41 11.45
N TRP A 87 -9.66 5.97 12.67
CA TRP A 87 -9.71 7.41 12.87
C TRP A 87 -8.40 8.12 12.51
N GLU A 88 -7.25 7.45 12.68
CA GLU A 88 -5.95 7.99 12.24
C GLU A 88 -5.87 8.05 10.72
N ARG A 89 -6.31 7.01 10.02
CA ARG A 89 -6.42 7.01 8.55
C ARG A 89 -7.34 8.12 8.06
N ALA A 90 -8.53 8.25 8.66
CA ALA A 90 -9.46 9.32 8.33
C ALA A 90 -8.86 10.70 8.63
N GLY A 91 -8.17 10.87 9.76
CA GLY A 91 -7.48 12.11 10.12
C GLY A 91 -6.38 12.48 9.13
N ILE A 92 -5.58 11.50 8.69
CA ILE A 92 -4.57 11.73 7.65
C ILE A 92 -5.26 12.21 6.36
N SER A 93 -6.33 11.54 5.92
CA SER A 93 -7.05 11.94 4.69
C SER A 93 -7.70 13.32 4.77
N VAL A 94 -8.16 13.74 5.94
CA VAL A 94 -8.73 15.11 6.13
C VAL A 94 -7.65 16.18 6.17
N ALA A 95 -6.45 15.85 6.66
CA ALA A 95 -5.41 16.85 6.95
C ALA A 95 -4.94 17.61 5.70
N GLY A 96 -4.80 16.94 4.55
CA GLY A 96 -4.43 17.59 3.29
C GLY A 96 -5.44 18.67 2.88
N PRO A 97 -6.70 18.30 2.63
CA PRO A 97 -7.75 19.26 2.29
C PRO A 97 -7.92 20.38 3.33
N ALA A 98 -7.83 20.06 4.63
CA ALA A 98 -7.98 21.05 5.69
C ALA A 98 -6.88 22.13 5.64
N VAL A 99 -5.62 21.72 5.41
CA VAL A 99 -4.50 22.66 5.27
C VAL A 99 -4.68 23.49 3.99
N GLN A 100 -5.01 22.86 2.86
CA GLN A 100 -5.20 23.54 1.58
C GLN A 100 -6.29 24.58 1.65
N ILE A 101 -7.48 24.23 2.16
CA ILE A 101 -8.62 25.14 2.32
C ILE A 101 -8.27 26.24 3.34
N GLY A 102 -7.74 25.87 4.51
CA GLY A 102 -7.45 26.84 5.57
C GLY A 102 -6.45 27.90 5.13
N VAL A 103 -5.34 27.48 4.51
CA VAL A 103 -4.30 28.43 4.03
C VAL A 103 -4.84 29.30 2.90
N SER A 104 -5.55 28.72 1.92
CA SER A 104 -6.06 29.50 0.78
C SER A 104 -7.13 30.50 1.22
N LEU A 105 -8.03 30.14 2.15
CA LEU A 105 -8.99 31.07 2.73
C LEU A 105 -8.30 32.20 3.50
N ALA A 106 -7.26 31.87 4.29
CA ALA A 106 -6.49 32.89 5.01
C ALA A 106 -5.81 33.87 4.03
N VAL A 107 -5.25 33.39 2.93
CA VAL A 107 -4.63 34.23 1.90
C VAL A 107 -5.67 35.12 1.22
N LEU A 108 -6.83 34.59 0.82
CA LEU A 108 -7.92 35.38 0.23
C LEU A 108 -8.41 36.47 1.20
N PHE A 109 -8.55 36.13 2.47
CA PHE A 109 -8.95 37.11 3.49
C PHE A 109 -7.91 38.22 3.68
N LEU A 110 -6.61 37.87 3.69
CA LEU A 110 -5.52 38.87 3.74
C LEU A 110 -5.46 39.75 2.49
N MET A 111 -5.94 39.26 1.34
CA MET A 111 -6.10 40.05 0.11
C MET A 111 -7.36 40.92 0.14
N GLY A 112 -8.18 40.85 1.18
CA GLY A 112 -9.45 41.57 1.27
C GLY A 112 -10.55 40.98 0.40
N VAL A 113 -10.41 39.74 -0.04
CA VAL A 113 -11.34 39.03 -0.93
C VAL A 113 -12.30 38.18 -0.10
N ASN A 114 -13.60 38.42 -0.25
CA ASN A 114 -14.63 37.54 0.30
C ASN A 114 -14.80 36.32 -0.61
N PRO A 115 -14.45 35.10 -0.15
CA PRO A 115 -14.49 33.90 -1.00
C PRO A 115 -15.89 33.44 -1.41
N ILE A 116 -16.95 34.01 -0.82
CA ILE A 116 -18.35 33.72 -1.14
C ILE A 116 -18.89 34.72 -2.17
N ASP A 117 -18.31 35.92 -2.24
CA ASP A 117 -18.72 36.93 -3.20
C ASP A 117 -18.01 36.75 -4.55
N ARG A 118 -18.78 36.44 -5.60
CA ARG A 118 -18.25 36.24 -6.97
C ARG A 118 -17.57 37.49 -7.53
N HIS A 119 -18.04 38.69 -7.11
CA HIS A 119 -17.47 39.96 -7.58
C HIS A 119 -16.08 40.15 -7.00
N ASP A 120 -15.91 39.91 -5.70
CA ASP A 120 -14.63 40.00 -5.02
C ASP A 120 -13.62 38.98 -5.57
N VAL A 121 -14.04 37.71 -5.73
CA VAL A 121 -13.21 36.65 -6.32
C VAL A 121 -12.82 37.02 -7.77
N GLY A 122 -13.73 37.60 -8.53
CA GLY A 122 -13.49 38.02 -9.91
C GLY A 122 -12.64 39.28 -10.06
N ALA A 123 -12.34 40.00 -8.98
CA ALA A 123 -11.62 41.27 -9.02
C ALA A 123 -10.16 41.18 -9.44
N SER A 124 -9.52 40.03 -9.31
CA SER A 124 -8.13 39.78 -9.75
C SER A 124 -7.89 38.34 -10.18
N GLU A 125 -6.98 38.15 -11.13
CA GLU A 125 -6.55 36.83 -11.61
C GLU A 125 -5.95 35.98 -10.47
N ALA A 126 -5.23 36.60 -9.56
CA ALA A 126 -4.68 35.96 -8.37
C ALA A 126 -5.79 35.41 -7.45
N ALA A 127 -6.83 36.21 -7.18
CA ALA A 127 -7.96 35.77 -6.38
C ALA A 127 -8.72 34.61 -7.02
N ILE A 128 -8.99 34.69 -8.34
CA ILE A 128 -9.59 33.59 -9.11
C ILE A 128 -8.76 32.32 -8.98
N ALA A 129 -7.43 32.42 -9.20
CA ALA A 129 -6.53 31.29 -9.17
C ALA A 129 -6.49 30.62 -7.79
N ILE A 130 -6.33 31.39 -6.72
CA ILE A 130 -6.28 30.88 -5.34
C ILE A 130 -7.63 30.27 -4.94
N TRP A 131 -8.73 30.88 -5.35
CA TRP A 131 -10.08 30.39 -5.03
C TRP A 131 -10.35 29.04 -5.70
N TRP A 132 -9.96 28.86 -6.97
CA TRP A 132 -10.12 27.59 -7.67
C TRP A 132 -9.19 26.51 -7.15
N THR A 133 -7.89 26.82 -6.98
CA THR A 133 -6.89 25.82 -6.60
C THR A 133 -6.86 25.55 -5.10
N GLY A 134 -7.46 26.41 -4.27
CA GLY A 134 -7.55 26.28 -2.83
C GLY A 134 -8.91 25.70 -2.38
N PRO A 135 -9.88 26.56 -2.03
CA PRO A 135 -11.14 26.09 -1.45
C PRO A 135 -11.91 25.13 -2.35
N VAL A 136 -12.00 25.42 -3.66
CA VAL A 136 -12.78 24.58 -4.58
C VAL A 136 -12.13 23.21 -4.75
N MET A 137 -10.84 23.15 -5.05
CA MET A 137 -10.12 21.87 -5.18
C MET A 137 -10.01 21.12 -3.87
N GLY A 138 -9.81 21.82 -2.75
CA GLY A 138 -9.79 21.21 -1.42
C GLY A 138 -11.13 20.56 -1.06
N LEU A 139 -12.25 21.22 -1.35
CA LEU A 139 -13.59 20.65 -1.19
C LEU A 139 -13.85 19.50 -2.16
N PHE A 140 -13.37 19.63 -3.41
CA PHE A 140 -13.46 18.54 -4.38
C PHE A 140 -12.74 17.27 -3.90
N ASN A 141 -11.57 17.41 -3.26
CA ASN A 141 -10.86 16.27 -2.68
C ASN A 141 -11.61 15.62 -1.51
N LEU A 142 -12.55 16.30 -0.88
CA LEU A 142 -13.44 15.71 0.15
C LEU A 142 -14.66 15.00 -0.44
N ALA A 143 -14.85 14.98 -1.77
CA ALA A 143 -15.92 14.21 -2.38
C ALA A 143 -15.80 12.72 -2.04
N PRO A 144 -16.91 12.02 -1.72
CA PRO A 144 -16.90 10.65 -1.21
C PRO A 144 -16.64 9.60 -2.31
N VAL A 145 -15.70 9.87 -3.20
CA VAL A 145 -15.34 9.00 -4.34
C VAL A 145 -13.84 8.78 -4.41
N LEU A 146 -13.42 7.54 -4.67
CA LEU A 146 -12.01 7.23 -4.94
C LEU A 146 -11.57 7.83 -6.29
N PRO A 147 -10.32 8.25 -6.46
CA PRO A 147 -9.19 8.18 -5.51
C PRO A 147 -9.07 9.39 -4.57
N LEU A 148 -10.09 10.22 -4.44
CA LEU A 148 -10.07 11.43 -3.63
C LEU A 148 -10.02 11.10 -2.12
N ASP A 149 -9.52 12.04 -1.31
CA ASP A 149 -9.38 11.86 0.14
C ASP A 149 -10.71 11.53 0.83
N GLY A 150 -11.81 12.19 0.41
CA GLY A 150 -13.15 11.87 0.90
C GLY A 150 -13.56 10.43 0.63
N GLY A 151 -13.15 9.85 -0.50
CA GLY A 151 -13.33 8.44 -0.81
C GLY A 151 -12.62 7.52 0.18
N HIS A 152 -11.39 7.85 0.57
CA HIS A 152 -10.63 7.09 1.58
C HIS A 152 -11.25 7.21 2.97
N ILE A 153 -11.81 8.38 3.34
CA ILE A 153 -12.53 8.57 4.61
C ILE A 153 -13.77 7.66 4.65
N VAL A 154 -14.57 7.65 3.59
CA VAL A 154 -15.78 6.80 3.50
C VAL A 154 -15.40 5.33 3.45
N GLN A 155 -14.34 4.97 2.72
CA GLN A 155 -13.83 3.61 2.67
C GLN A 155 -13.47 3.08 4.06
N ALA A 156 -12.83 3.90 4.91
CA ALA A 156 -12.52 3.50 6.28
C ALA A 156 -13.78 3.20 7.13
N GLY A 157 -14.90 3.89 6.83
CA GLY A 157 -16.21 3.58 7.43
C GLY A 157 -16.83 2.31 6.86
N VAL A 158 -16.82 2.13 5.54
CA VAL A 158 -17.34 0.94 4.84
C VAL A 158 -16.59 -0.33 5.25
N ASP A 159 -15.30 -0.22 5.53
CA ASP A 159 -14.46 -1.34 5.97
C ASP A 159 -14.91 -1.93 7.31
N ARG A 160 -15.62 -1.15 8.12
CA ARG A 160 -16.25 -1.65 9.35
C ARG A 160 -17.42 -2.60 9.06
N LEU A 161 -18.18 -2.32 8.02
CA LEU A 161 -19.42 -3.06 7.68
C LEU A 161 -19.11 -4.24 6.74
N PHE A 162 -18.09 -4.10 5.88
CA PHE A 162 -17.73 -5.06 4.84
C PHE A 162 -16.21 -5.28 4.80
N PRO A 163 -15.61 -5.94 5.81
CA PRO A 163 -14.17 -6.21 5.86
C PRO A 163 -13.69 -6.95 4.60
N GLY A 164 -12.58 -6.51 4.03
CA GLY A 164 -11.98 -7.11 2.83
C GLY A 164 -12.69 -6.87 1.50
N ARG A 165 -13.92 -6.29 1.51
CA ARG A 165 -14.68 -5.93 0.29
C ARG A 165 -14.86 -4.41 0.12
N SER A 166 -14.50 -3.64 1.12
CA SER A 166 -14.69 -2.18 1.16
C SER A 166 -14.11 -1.48 -0.05
N ARG A 167 -12.88 -1.83 -0.47
CA ARG A 167 -12.23 -1.23 -1.64
C ARG A 167 -13.02 -1.46 -2.93
N GLN A 168 -13.49 -2.68 -3.17
CA GLN A 168 -14.24 -3.01 -4.38
C GLN A 168 -15.62 -2.34 -4.39
N LEU A 169 -16.33 -2.33 -3.25
CA LEU A 169 -17.60 -1.64 -3.10
C LEU A 169 -17.45 -0.14 -3.34
N MET A 170 -16.44 0.48 -2.72
CA MET A 170 -16.14 1.90 -2.90
C MET A 170 -15.76 2.25 -4.33
N LEU A 171 -15.03 1.36 -5.02
CA LEU A 171 -14.65 1.59 -6.41
C LEU A 171 -15.87 1.58 -7.33
N TRP A 172 -16.77 0.61 -7.20
CA TRP A 172 -18.03 0.57 -7.97
C TRP A 172 -18.95 1.73 -7.64
N PHE A 173 -19.09 2.10 -6.37
CA PHE A 173 -19.82 3.28 -5.94
C PHE A 173 -19.23 4.55 -6.57
N SER A 174 -17.91 4.69 -6.53
CA SER A 174 -17.20 5.85 -7.10
C SER A 174 -17.41 5.96 -8.61
N ILE A 175 -17.28 4.86 -9.35
CA ILE A 175 -17.53 4.83 -10.81
C ILE A 175 -18.98 5.24 -11.11
N GLY A 176 -19.95 4.67 -10.40
CA GLY A 176 -21.36 4.99 -10.58
C GLY A 176 -21.67 6.47 -10.32
N THR A 177 -21.21 6.99 -9.17
CA THR A 177 -21.42 8.40 -8.77
C THR A 177 -20.72 9.37 -9.73
N THR A 178 -19.46 9.09 -10.08
CA THR A 178 -18.69 9.94 -11.01
C THR A 178 -19.30 9.93 -12.40
N SER A 179 -19.75 8.76 -12.91
CA SER A 179 -20.43 8.66 -14.20
C SER A 179 -21.75 9.42 -14.21
N LEU A 180 -22.57 9.28 -13.15
CA LEU A 180 -23.82 10.01 -13.01
C LEU A 180 -23.59 11.52 -12.98
N ALA A 181 -22.60 11.99 -12.20
CA ALA A 181 -22.21 13.39 -12.17
C ALA A 181 -21.79 13.90 -13.56
N GLY A 182 -21.01 13.13 -14.30
CA GLY A 182 -20.60 13.44 -15.67
C GLY A 182 -21.79 13.57 -16.61
N VAL A 183 -22.75 12.64 -16.56
CA VAL A 183 -23.97 12.71 -17.38
C VAL A 183 -24.81 13.96 -17.04
N VAL A 184 -25.02 14.22 -15.74
CA VAL A 184 -25.77 15.42 -15.30
C VAL A 184 -25.09 16.71 -15.78
N MET A 185 -23.76 16.81 -15.66
CA MET A 185 -23.00 17.97 -16.14
C MET A 185 -23.09 18.12 -17.66
N MET A 186 -23.02 17.04 -18.41
CA MET A 186 -23.12 17.07 -19.88
C MET A 186 -24.52 17.51 -20.37
N LEU A 187 -25.59 17.14 -19.65
CA LEU A 187 -26.96 17.53 -19.94
C LEU A 187 -27.27 18.98 -19.55
N SER A 188 -26.57 19.51 -18.55
CA SER A 188 -26.75 20.90 -18.10
C SER A 188 -25.89 21.85 -18.91
N ARG A 189 -26.48 22.88 -19.52
CA ARG A 189 -25.72 23.88 -20.30
C ARG A 189 -24.69 24.63 -19.46
N ASP A 190 -25.03 24.94 -18.21
CA ASP A 190 -24.19 25.74 -17.32
C ASP A 190 -23.06 24.93 -16.73
N LEU A 191 -23.24 23.62 -16.54
CA LEU A 191 -22.25 22.73 -15.93
C LEU A 191 -21.38 22.00 -16.96
N ARG A 192 -21.75 22.01 -18.24
CA ARG A 192 -21.03 21.32 -19.32
C ARG A 192 -19.53 21.66 -19.35
N PRO A 193 -19.08 22.92 -19.15
CA PRO A 193 -17.65 23.23 -19.11
C PRO A 193 -16.91 22.55 -17.98
N LEU A 194 -17.61 22.11 -16.92
CA LEU A 194 -17.01 21.42 -15.78
C LEU A 194 -16.95 19.89 -15.94
N ALA A 195 -17.59 19.35 -16.98
CA ALA A 195 -17.66 17.89 -17.18
C ALA A 195 -16.26 17.24 -17.36
N TYR A 196 -15.25 17.99 -17.85
CA TYR A 196 -13.89 17.48 -17.97
C TYR A 196 -13.22 17.21 -16.60
N PHE A 197 -13.64 17.90 -15.52
CA PHE A 197 -13.15 17.61 -14.16
C PHE A 197 -13.59 16.23 -13.67
N VAL A 198 -14.70 15.70 -14.20
CA VAL A 198 -15.24 14.38 -13.87
C VAL A 198 -14.55 13.28 -14.68
N PHE A 199 -14.09 13.61 -15.88
CA PHE A 199 -13.45 12.65 -16.78
C PHE A 199 -12.17 12.07 -16.14
N PHE A 200 -11.38 12.90 -15.46
CA PHE A 200 -10.12 12.46 -14.89
C PHE A 200 -10.29 11.45 -13.74
N PRO A 201 -11.06 11.73 -12.67
CA PRO A 201 -11.33 10.71 -11.64
C PRO A 201 -11.92 9.44 -12.23
N LEU A 202 -12.83 9.53 -13.22
CA LEU A 202 -13.39 8.37 -13.87
C LEU A 202 -12.32 7.52 -14.58
N MET A 203 -11.39 8.16 -15.29
CA MET A 203 -10.27 7.46 -15.94
C MET A 203 -9.39 6.73 -14.91
N VAL A 204 -9.05 7.38 -13.79
CA VAL A 204 -8.27 6.76 -12.72
C VAL A 204 -9.04 5.60 -12.07
N GLN A 205 -10.33 5.76 -11.83
CA GLN A 205 -11.19 4.68 -11.28
C GLN A 205 -11.23 3.47 -12.21
N LEU A 206 -11.35 3.69 -13.51
CA LEU A 206 -11.30 2.62 -14.52
C LEU A 206 -9.91 1.95 -14.54
N GLN A 207 -8.83 2.74 -14.47
CA GLN A 207 -7.48 2.18 -14.35
C GLN A 207 -7.33 1.32 -13.09
N MET A 208 -7.85 1.79 -11.94
CA MET A 208 -7.85 1.01 -10.69
C MET A 208 -8.65 -0.29 -10.84
N LEU A 209 -9.79 -0.25 -11.52
CA LEU A 209 -10.64 -1.43 -11.78
C LEU A 209 -9.94 -2.46 -12.67
N PHE A 210 -9.24 -2.00 -13.71
CA PHE A 210 -8.56 -2.89 -14.67
C PHE A 210 -7.18 -3.33 -14.18
N ALA A 211 -6.47 -2.52 -13.37
CA ALA A 211 -5.16 -2.87 -12.85
C ALA A 211 -5.19 -4.06 -11.89
N ASP A 212 -6.25 -4.21 -11.10
CA ASP A 212 -6.36 -5.29 -10.12
C ASP A 212 -6.78 -6.64 -10.77
N LYS A 213 -7.63 -6.62 -11.80
CA LYS A 213 -8.17 -7.85 -12.41
C LYS A 213 -7.14 -8.69 -13.19
N PRO A 214 -6.33 -8.12 -14.11
CA PRO A 214 -5.36 -8.91 -14.85
C PRO A 214 -4.25 -9.45 -13.95
N ARG A 215 -3.71 -8.62 -13.05
CA ARG A 215 -2.62 -9.01 -12.15
C ARG A 215 -3.01 -10.12 -11.19
N THR A 216 -4.19 -10.07 -10.59
CA THR A 216 -4.68 -11.10 -9.65
C THR A 216 -4.93 -12.41 -10.39
N ARG A 217 -5.56 -12.37 -11.58
CA ARG A 217 -5.81 -13.56 -12.39
C ARG A 217 -4.51 -14.16 -12.92
N THR A 218 -3.61 -13.35 -13.45
CA THR A 218 -2.29 -13.79 -13.94
C THR A 218 -1.47 -14.36 -12.79
N ARG A 219 -1.53 -13.76 -11.60
CA ARG A 219 -0.85 -14.24 -10.40
C ARG A 219 -1.38 -15.58 -9.92
N ALA A 220 -2.71 -15.76 -9.91
CA ALA A 220 -3.33 -17.03 -9.56
C ALA A 220 -2.97 -18.15 -10.57
N VAL A 221 -2.99 -17.84 -11.87
CA VAL A 221 -2.59 -18.79 -12.92
C VAL A 221 -1.10 -19.15 -12.80
N ALA A 222 -0.23 -18.18 -12.51
CA ALA A 222 1.19 -18.43 -12.31
C ALA A 222 1.48 -19.26 -11.05
N ALA A 223 0.79 -18.99 -9.95
CA ALA A 223 0.90 -19.78 -8.72
C ALA A 223 0.43 -21.23 -8.94
N GLN A 224 -0.64 -21.41 -9.70
CA GLN A 224 -1.11 -22.74 -10.07
C GLN A 224 -0.11 -23.46 -11.00
N ALA A 225 0.42 -22.76 -12.00
CA ALA A 225 1.42 -23.32 -12.91
C ALA A 225 2.71 -23.72 -12.18
N GLU A 226 3.16 -22.89 -11.22
CA GLU A 226 4.31 -23.24 -10.38
C GLU A 226 3.99 -24.42 -9.45
N SER A 227 2.77 -24.48 -8.90
CA SER A 227 2.31 -25.62 -8.11
C SER A 227 2.34 -26.94 -8.91
N ASP A 228 1.92 -26.88 -10.17
CA ASP A 228 1.98 -28.02 -11.07
C ASP A 228 3.44 -28.39 -11.44
N ALA A 229 4.29 -27.38 -11.65
CA ALA A 229 5.71 -27.55 -11.93
C ALA A 229 6.48 -28.25 -10.78
N TRP A 230 6.15 -27.92 -9.53
CA TRP A 230 6.72 -28.63 -8.37
C TRP A 230 6.37 -30.11 -8.32
N ARG A 231 5.24 -30.51 -8.92
CA ARG A 231 4.81 -31.92 -9.00
C ARG A 231 5.37 -32.66 -10.20
N SER A 232 5.44 -32.00 -11.35
CA SER A 232 5.74 -32.63 -12.65
C SER A 232 7.07 -32.20 -13.28
N ASP A 233 7.77 -31.24 -12.68
CA ASP A 233 8.95 -30.55 -13.24
C ASP A 233 8.70 -29.87 -14.59
N ASP A 234 7.46 -29.59 -14.94
CA ASP A 234 7.03 -29.00 -16.19
C ASP A 234 6.57 -27.54 -16.01
N LEU A 235 7.26 -26.61 -16.67
CA LEU A 235 6.97 -25.17 -16.67
C LEU A 235 6.18 -24.70 -17.89
N THR A 236 5.76 -25.60 -18.78
CA THR A 236 5.08 -25.21 -20.03
C THR A 236 3.79 -24.42 -19.84
N ARG A 237 3.19 -24.53 -18.65
CA ARG A 237 1.97 -23.79 -18.27
C ARG A 237 2.23 -22.43 -17.64
N MET A 238 3.51 -22.08 -17.44
CA MET A 238 3.82 -20.76 -16.87
C MET A 238 3.43 -19.66 -17.86
N PRO A 239 2.67 -18.63 -17.45
CA PRO A 239 2.30 -17.54 -18.34
C PRO A 239 3.54 -16.78 -18.86
N ASP A 240 3.49 -16.34 -20.11
CA ASP A 240 4.57 -15.59 -20.76
C ASP A 240 4.95 -14.34 -19.95
N GLY A 241 6.25 -14.13 -19.81
CA GLY A 241 6.80 -12.98 -19.07
C GLY A 241 6.82 -13.14 -17.54
N LEU A 242 6.36 -14.29 -16.99
CA LEU A 242 6.46 -14.61 -15.57
C LEU A 242 7.59 -15.60 -15.32
N VAL A 243 8.30 -15.37 -14.24
CA VAL A 243 9.42 -16.21 -13.81
C VAL A 243 8.99 -16.98 -12.55
N PRO A 244 9.30 -18.28 -12.43
CA PRO A 244 9.00 -19.04 -11.22
C PRO A 244 9.65 -18.45 -9.98
N SER A 245 9.19 -18.85 -8.80
CA SER A 245 9.76 -18.39 -7.53
C SER A 245 11.28 -18.64 -7.47
N PRO A 246 12.01 -17.83 -6.72
CA PRO A 246 13.45 -18.07 -6.49
C PRO A 246 13.71 -19.47 -5.95
N TRP A 247 12.82 -19.99 -5.15
CA TRP A 247 12.91 -21.32 -4.56
C TRP A 247 12.83 -22.42 -5.59
N TYR A 248 11.90 -22.33 -6.55
CA TYR A 248 11.82 -23.29 -7.65
C TYR A 248 13.05 -23.22 -8.56
N ARG A 249 13.48 -22.00 -8.92
CA ARG A 249 14.67 -21.79 -9.74
C ARG A 249 15.95 -22.30 -9.06
N ALA A 250 16.08 -22.09 -7.75
CA ALA A 250 17.21 -22.58 -6.97
C ALA A 250 17.21 -24.12 -6.92
N ASP A 251 16.06 -24.74 -6.69
CA ASP A 251 15.93 -26.20 -6.73
C ASP A 251 16.32 -26.77 -8.10
N GLN A 252 15.87 -26.14 -9.19
CA GLN A 252 16.24 -26.54 -10.54
C GLN A 252 17.77 -26.49 -10.75
N GLN A 253 18.43 -25.41 -10.34
CA GLN A 253 19.89 -25.28 -10.45
C GLN A 253 20.62 -26.31 -9.58
N LEU A 254 20.13 -26.56 -8.39
CA LEU A 254 20.69 -27.58 -7.51
C LEU A 254 20.62 -28.99 -8.14
N ARG A 255 19.50 -29.33 -8.75
CA ARG A 255 19.30 -30.61 -9.46
C ARG A 255 20.15 -30.74 -10.73
N GLN A 256 20.53 -29.62 -11.33
CA GLN A 256 21.47 -29.57 -12.46
C GLN A 256 22.95 -29.65 -12.01
N GLY A 257 23.21 -29.72 -10.72
CA GLY A 257 24.57 -29.80 -10.19
C GLY A 257 25.25 -28.44 -9.98
N HIS A 258 24.48 -27.35 -9.89
CA HIS A 258 24.97 -25.98 -9.71
C HIS A 258 24.56 -25.39 -8.35
N PRO A 259 25.10 -25.91 -7.21
CA PRO A 259 24.68 -25.48 -5.87
C PRO A 259 25.01 -23.99 -5.59
N ASP A 260 26.13 -23.49 -6.10
CA ASP A 260 26.53 -22.08 -5.91
C ASP A 260 25.53 -21.13 -6.58
N VAL A 261 25.07 -21.48 -7.80
CA VAL A 261 24.06 -20.69 -8.52
C VAL A 261 22.71 -20.76 -7.80
N ALA A 262 22.36 -21.94 -7.27
CA ALA A 262 21.15 -22.10 -6.48
C ALA A 262 21.14 -21.21 -5.23
N ALA A 263 22.23 -21.19 -4.48
CA ALA A 263 22.38 -20.31 -3.33
C ALA A 263 22.29 -18.83 -3.72
N GLN A 264 22.98 -18.41 -4.80
CA GLN A 264 22.95 -17.04 -5.29
C GLN A 264 21.55 -16.56 -5.71
N ILE A 265 20.71 -17.43 -6.26
CA ILE A 265 19.33 -17.07 -6.64
C ILE A 265 18.52 -16.67 -5.40
N VAL A 266 18.63 -17.39 -4.30
CA VAL A 266 17.90 -17.06 -3.05
C VAL A 266 18.51 -15.84 -2.38
N LEU A 267 19.84 -15.71 -2.39
CA LEU A 267 20.54 -14.53 -1.85
C LEU A 267 20.19 -13.25 -2.61
N ALA A 268 20.12 -13.33 -3.94
CA ALA A 268 19.72 -12.19 -4.77
C ALA A 268 18.25 -11.78 -4.54
N ASP A 269 17.39 -12.69 -4.11
CA ASP A 269 16.01 -12.37 -3.75
C ASP A 269 15.91 -11.54 -2.46
N LEU A 270 16.87 -11.67 -1.58
CA LEU A 270 16.96 -10.87 -0.36
C LEU A 270 17.45 -9.43 -0.61
N ASP A 271 18.01 -9.14 -1.80
CA ASP A 271 18.41 -7.78 -2.16
C ASP A 271 17.17 -6.85 -2.23
N GLU A 272 17.28 -5.66 -1.67
CA GLU A 272 16.21 -4.66 -1.67
C GLU A 272 15.80 -4.20 -3.08
N GLN A 273 16.70 -4.31 -4.06
CA GLN A 273 16.47 -3.96 -5.45
C GLN A 273 15.87 -5.10 -6.29
N ALA A 274 15.72 -6.29 -5.71
CA ALA A 274 15.16 -7.43 -6.42
C ALA A 274 13.69 -7.18 -6.85
N PRO A 275 13.26 -7.68 -8.02
CA PRO A 275 11.87 -7.59 -8.42
C PRO A 275 10.97 -8.39 -7.47
N PRO A 276 9.67 -8.03 -7.33
CA PRO A 276 8.75 -8.76 -6.48
C PRO A 276 8.64 -10.22 -6.95
N ASN A 277 8.87 -11.15 -6.04
CA ASN A 277 8.89 -12.58 -6.29
C ASN A 277 7.69 -13.30 -5.66
N TRP A 278 7.58 -14.61 -5.95
CA TRP A 278 6.54 -15.49 -5.44
C TRP A 278 7.04 -16.23 -4.20
N TRP A 279 6.11 -16.54 -3.30
CA TRP A 279 6.37 -17.56 -2.28
C TRP A 279 6.31 -18.94 -2.91
N PRO A 280 7.10 -19.92 -2.44
CA PRO A 280 6.96 -21.28 -2.91
C PRO A 280 5.57 -21.81 -2.53
N PRO A 281 4.80 -22.38 -3.48
CA PRO A 281 3.47 -22.88 -3.21
C PRO A 281 3.50 -24.02 -2.18
N ASP A 282 2.37 -24.27 -1.50
CA ASP A 282 2.27 -25.33 -0.50
C ASP A 282 2.57 -26.72 -1.04
N THR A 283 2.49 -26.90 -2.34
CA THR A 283 2.84 -28.14 -3.04
C THR A 283 4.33 -28.36 -3.22
N ALA A 284 5.19 -27.35 -2.94
CA ALA A 284 6.63 -27.52 -2.99
C ALA A 284 7.09 -28.55 -1.93
N PRO A 285 7.79 -29.63 -2.30
CA PRO A 285 8.21 -30.66 -1.36
C PRO A 285 9.18 -30.11 -0.31
N ALA A 286 8.94 -30.39 0.98
CA ALA A 286 9.78 -29.92 2.08
C ALA A 286 11.24 -30.38 1.95
N GLU A 287 11.46 -31.58 1.45
CA GLU A 287 12.81 -32.12 1.22
C GLU A 287 13.60 -31.30 0.20
N ARG A 288 12.96 -30.91 -0.90
CA ARG A 288 13.57 -30.08 -1.96
C ARG A 288 13.88 -28.67 -1.42
N LEU A 289 12.96 -28.06 -0.67
CA LEU A 289 13.17 -26.78 -0.02
C LEU A 289 14.30 -26.86 1.04
N SER A 290 14.34 -27.95 1.80
CA SER A 290 15.40 -28.18 2.81
C SER A 290 16.79 -28.26 2.17
N ALA A 291 16.90 -28.92 1.00
CA ALA A 291 18.15 -28.97 0.25
C ALA A 291 18.64 -27.58 -0.19
N VAL A 292 17.72 -26.71 -0.64
CA VAL A 292 18.05 -25.32 -1.00
C VAL A 292 18.45 -24.51 0.26
N VAL A 293 17.71 -24.64 1.38
CA VAL A 293 18.04 -23.96 2.64
C VAL A 293 19.42 -24.35 3.16
N ALA A 294 19.84 -25.60 2.96
CA ALA A 294 21.15 -26.09 3.38
C ALA A 294 22.33 -25.39 2.69
N LEU A 295 22.10 -24.79 1.51
CA LEU A 295 23.12 -24.04 0.76
C LEU A 295 23.33 -22.60 1.26
N LEU A 296 22.40 -22.06 2.04
CA LEU A 296 22.50 -20.69 2.50
C LEU A 296 23.57 -20.53 3.59
N PRO A 297 24.30 -19.40 3.58
CA PRO A 297 25.32 -19.12 4.59
C PRO A 297 24.73 -19.01 6.00
N ARG A 298 25.55 -19.26 6.99
CA ARG A 298 25.21 -19.06 8.40
C ARG A 298 26.11 -17.95 9.00
N PRO A 299 25.57 -16.97 9.74
CA PRO A 299 24.14 -16.79 10.05
C PRO A 299 23.32 -16.50 8.79
N LEU A 300 22.01 -16.85 8.81
CA LEU A 300 21.12 -16.65 7.67
C LEU A 300 21.09 -15.16 7.26
N PRO A 301 21.21 -14.88 5.95
CA PRO A 301 21.27 -13.51 5.46
C PRO A 301 19.92 -12.80 5.66
N ARG A 302 19.98 -11.48 5.72
CA ARG A 302 18.83 -10.61 5.88
C ARG A 302 18.77 -9.64 4.72
N GLY A 303 17.60 -9.02 4.51
CA GLY A 303 17.43 -8.06 3.44
C GLY A 303 15.99 -7.62 3.30
N ARG A 304 15.45 -7.77 2.11
CA ARG A 304 14.09 -7.37 1.79
C ARG A 304 13.05 -8.10 2.63
N VAL A 305 12.15 -7.35 3.25
CA VAL A 305 11.13 -7.85 4.20
C VAL A 305 10.30 -9.00 3.65
N TYR A 306 9.81 -8.87 2.43
CA TYR A 306 8.98 -9.91 1.79
C TYR A 306 9.73 -11.23 1.63
N SER A 307 11.00 -11.17 1.25
CA SER A 307 11.85 -12.35 1.06
C SER A 307 12.29 -12.95 2.39
N GLU A 308 12.48 -12.13 3.43
CA GLU A 308 12.68 -12.61 4.79
C GLU A 308 11.47 -13.37 5.32
N HIS A 309 10.26 -12.85 5.05
CA HIS A 309 9.02 -13.54 5.39
C HIS A 309 8.93 -14.91 4.68
N ALA A 310 9.25 -14.94 3.38
CA ALA A 310 9.27 -16.19 2.63
C ALA A 310 10.29 -17.18 3.21
N LEU A 311 11.50 -16.74 3.54
CA LEU A 311 12.54 -17.58 4.14
C LEU A 311 12.11 -18.12 5.51
N ALA A 312 11.54 -17.28 6.38
CA ALA A 312 11.06 -17.70 7.70
C ALA A 312 9.96 -18.78 7.58
N HIS A 313 9.03 -18.60 6.64
CA HIS A 313 8.00 -19.61 6.36
C HIS A 313 8.56 -20.90 5.75
N VAL A 314 9.57 -20.82 4.89
CA VAL A 314 10.26 -22.00 4.37
C VAL A 314 10.97 -22.76 5.49
N LEU A 315 11.68 -22.07 6.39
CA LEU A 315 12.33 -22.70 7.55
C LEU A 315 11.32 -23.45 8.43
N LEU A 316 10.17 -22.85 8.68
CA LEU A 316 9.07 -23.50 9.40
C LEU A 316 8.57 -24.75 8.69
N ARG A 317 8.35 -24.68 7.36
CA ARG A 317 7.89 -25.83 6.53
C ARG A 317 8.88 -26.98 6.50
N VAL A 318 10.17 -26.69 6.53
CA VAL A 318 11.22 -27.72 6.54
C VAL A 318 11.57 -28.20 7.96
N ALA A 319 10.72 -27.89 8.93
CA ALA A 319 10.83 -28.26 10.34
C ALA A 319 12.12 -27.78 11.02
N ARG A 320 12.74 -26.71 10.54
CA ARG A 320 13.87 -26.03 11.22
C ARG A 320 13.34 -25.01 12.22
N PHE A 321 12.60 -25.49 13.22
CA PHE A 321 11.81 -24.63 14.11
C PHE A 321 12.66 -23.64 14.91
N GLU A 322 13.83 -24.04 15.43
CA GLU A 322 14.72 -23.14 16.16
C GLU A 322 15.24 -22.00 15.25
N GLU A 323 15.75 -22.34 14.07
CA GLU A 323 16.22 -21.35 13.09
C GLU A 323 15.07 -20.43 12.62
N ALA A 324 13.88 -20.99 12.43
CA ALA A 324 12.68 -20.23 12.03
C ALA A 324 12.28 -19.23 13.11
N ALA A 325 12.27 -19.65 14.39
CA ALA A 325 11.95 -18.81 15.53
C ALA A 325 12.97 -17.67 15.67
N GLU A 326 14.25 -17.97 15.65
CA GLU A 326 15.34 -16.99 15.79
C GLU A 326 15.32 -15.98 14.63
N TYR A 327 15.18 -16.48 13.40
CA TYR A 327 15.13 -15.65 12.21
C TYR A 327 13.91 -14.74 12.21
N ALA A 328 12.73 -15.28 12.52
CA ALA A 328 11.48 -14.51 12.54
C ALA A 328 11.44 -13.51 13.71
N ALA A 329 11.93 -13.87 14.90
CA ALA A 329 12.00 -12.97 16.06
C ALA A 329 12.89 -11.74 15.77
N ALA A 330 14.06 -11.96 15.15
CA ALA A 330 14.94 -10.86 14.79
C ALA A 330 14.38 -10.00 13.62
N SER A 331 13.58 -10.57 12.71
CA SER A 331 12.83 -9.80 11.71
C SER A 331 11.70 -8.99 12.37
N PHE A 332 10.97 -9.58 13.31
CA PHE A 332 9.93 -8.92 14.09
C PHE A 332 10.45 -7.72 14.87
N ALA A 333 11.63 -7.82 15.47
CA ALA A 333 12.26 -6.72 16.22
C ALA A 333 12.51 -5.48 15.34
N ARG A 334 12.70 -5.65 14.03
CA ARG A 334 12.87 -4.55 13.06
C ARG A 334 11.55 -4.05 12.49
N GLN A 335 10.61 -4.95 12.30
CA GLN A 335 9.28 -4.65 11.78
C GLN A 335 8.25 -5.53 12.50
N HIS A 336 7.45 -4.93 13.35
CA HIS A 336 6.41 -5.61 14.12
C HIS A 336 5.31 -6.16 13.20
N SER A 337 5.57 -7.32 12.60
CA SER A 337 4.67 -7.99 11.65
C SER A 337 3.96 -9.16 12.31
N THR A 338 2.63 -9.18 12.24
CA THR A 338 1.79 -10.31 12.66
C THR A 338 2.30 -11.64 12.09
N SER A 339 2.68 -11.67 10.82
CA SER A 339 3.19 -12.88 10.15
C SER A 339 4.48 -13.41 10.81
N MET A 340 5.43 -12.52 11.18
CA MET A 340 6.68 -12.96 11.82
C MET A 340 6.46 -13.44 13.24
N ALA A 341 5.62 -12.75 14.01
CA ALA A 341 5.24 -13.22 15.34
C ALA A 341 4.54 -14.58 15.28
N ALA A 342 3.67 -14.80 14.28
CA ALA A 342 3.00 -16.08 14.06
C ALA A 342 3.99 -17.21 13.71
N VAL A 343 5.05 -16.94 12.93
CA VAL A 343 6.11 -17.94 12.67
C VAL A 343 6.82 -18.34 13.96
N VAL A 344 7.17 -17.36 14.82
CA VAL A 344 7.80 -17.69 16.11
C VAL A 344 6.85 -18.51 16.98
N ALA A 345 5.58 -18.10 17.08
CA ALA A 345 4.58 -18.81 17.87
C ALA A 345 4.38 -20.26 17.38
N ARG A 346 4.31 -20.49 16.06
CA ARG A 346 4.19 -21.83 15.47
C ARG A 346 5.42 -22.67 15.76
N SER A 347 6.62 -22.07 15.62
CA SER A 347 7.89 -22.76 15.90
C SER A 347 7.98 -23.16 17.37
N ALA A 348 7.64 -22.27 18.30
CA ALA A 348 7.61 -22.56 19.72
C ALA A 348 6.59 -23.67 20.07
N ALA A 349 5.38 -23.60 19.48
CA ALA A 349 4.38 -24.64 19.65
C ALA A 349 4.85 -26.00 19.12
N ALA A 350 5.52 -26.05 17.97
CA ALA A 350 6.08 -27.28 17.42
C ALA A 350 7.20 -27.88 18.31
N LEU A 351 7.92 -27.04 19.03
CA LEU A 351 8.96 -27.45 20.01
C LEU A 351 8.35 -27.80 21.40
N GLY A 352 7.06 -27.63 21.59
CA GLY A 352 6.35 -27.91 22.85
C GLY A 352 6.45 -26.80 23.88
N ASP A 353 6.99 -25.62 23.53
CA ASP A 353 7.04 -24.45 24.41
C ASP A 353 5.74 -23.64 24.30
N GLU A 354 4.71 -24.09 25.02
CA GLU A 354 3.39 -23.44 25.04
C GLU A 354 3.44 -22.00 25.56
N HIS A 355 4.30 -21.72 26.56
CA HIS A 355 4.40 -20.40 27.17
C HIS A 355 4.91 -19.38 26.15
N THR A 356 5.99 -19.70 25.47
CA THR A 356 6.56 -18.86 24.41
C THR A 356 5.60 -18.73 23.22
N ALA A 357 4.94 -19.83 22.83
CA ALA A 357 3.96 -19.82 21.74
C ALA A 357 2.80 -18.83 22.01
N LEU A 358 2.21 -18.90 23.20
CA LEU A 358 1.12 -18.00 23.61
C LEU A 358 1.57 -16.56 23.77
N GLY A 359 2.81 -16.32 24.25
CA GLY A 359 3.38 -14.97 24.32
C GLY A 359 3.58 -14.33 22.95
N TRP A 360 4.03 -15.12 21.95
CA TRP A 360 4.19 -14.63 20.59
C TRP A 360 2.87 -14.51 19.82
N LEU A 361 1.84 -15.29 20.15
CA LEU A 361 0.49 -15.07 19.63
C LEU A 361 -0.09 -13.75 20.16
N ASP A 362 0.15 -13.40 21.40
CA ASP A 362 -0.25 -12.11 21.96
C ASP A 362 0.44 -10.96 21.22
N ALA A 363 1.77 -11.05 21.00
CA ALA A 363 2.51 -10.09 20.19
C ALA A 363 2.01 -10.03 18.73
N ALA A 364 1.55 -11.15 18.15
CA ALA A 364 0.98 -11.19 16.81
C ALA A 364 -0.36 -10.46 16.75
N VAL A 365 -1.21 -10.62 17.77
CA VAL A 365 -2.49 -9.89 17.91
C VAL A 365 -2.22 -8.39 18.10
N GLU A 366 -1.26 -8.02 18.94
CA GLU A 366 -0.89 -6.62 19.16
C GLU A 366 -0.30 -5.94 17.93
N ALA A 367 0.43 -6.66 17.08
CA ALA A 367 0.99 -6.13 15.85
C ALA A 367 -0.08 -5.69 14.85
N ASP A 368 -1.23 -6.36 14.81
CA ASP A 368 -2.45 -6.02 14.03
C ASP A 368 -2.19 -5.63 12.55
N THR A 369 -1.19 -6.23 11.92
CA THR A 369 -0.89 -5.97 10.49
C THR A 369 -1.70 -6.85 9.55
N ASP A 370 -2.14 -8.02 10.02
CA ASP A 370 -2.97 -8.98 9.28
C ASP A 370 -3.80 -9.84 10.24
N PRO A 371 -4.85 -9.29 10.87
CA PRO A 371 -5.67 -10.02 11.82
C PRO A 371 -6.42 -11.19 11.18
N GLY A 372 -6.91 -11.05 9.95
CA GLY A 372 -7.60 -12.11 9.22
C GLY A 372 -6.70 -13.29 8.87
N GLY A 373 -5.46 -12.99 8.45
CA GLY A 373 -4.44 -14.00 8.21
C GLY A 373 -4.03 -14.74 9.48
N LEU A 374 -3.88 -14.02 10.61
CA LEU A 374 -3.57 -14.62 11.90
C LEU A 374 -4.69 -15.54 12.38
N ALA A 375 -5.95 -15.11 12.28
CA ALA A 375 -7.11 -15.93 12.64
C ALA A 375 -7.12 -17.26 11.88
N HIS A 376 -6.91 -17.19 10.55
CA HIS A 376 -6.81 -18.37 9.71
C HIS A 376 -5.65 -19.30 10.13
N VAL A 377 -4.46 -18.75 10.43
CA VAL A 377 -3.31 -19.50 10.89
C VAL A 377 -3.59 -20.17 12.24
N MET A 378 -4.22 -19.48 13.20
CA MET A 378 -4.59 -20.08 14.49
C MET A 378 -5.55 -21.24 14.34
N ASP A 379 -6.50 -21.14 13.40
CA ASP A 379 -7.49 -22.19 13.17
C ASP A 379 -6.92 -23.39 12.38
N ALA A 380 -6.04 -23.15 11.41
CA ALA A 380 -5.56 -24.14 10.45
C ALA A 380 -4.20 -24.79 10.78
N ALA A 381 -3.28 -24.05 11.44
CA ALA A 381 -1.93 -24.53 11.63
C ALA A 381 -1.86 -25.78 12.54
N PRO A 382 -1.23 -26.87 12.09
CA PRO A 382 -1.16 -28.11 12.85
C PRO A 382 -0.35 -27.98 14.14
N GLU A 383 0.63 -27.09 14.19
CA GLU A 383 1.48 -26.84 15.34
C GLU A 383 0.68 -26.34 16.55
N PHE A 384 -0.47 -25.69 16.32
CA PHE A 384 -1.35 -25.21 17.37
C PHE A 384 -2.42 -26.24 17.82
N ALA A 385 -2.41 -27.46 17.27
CA ALA A 385 -3.46 -28.44 17.55
C ALA A 385 -3.68 -28.67 19.06
N HIS A 386 -2.58 -28.77 19.81
CA HIS A 386 -2.61 -28.99 21.25
C HIS A 386 -2.95 -27.73 22.08
N LEU A 387 -2.80 -26.52 21.50
CA LEU A 387 -3.11 -25.25 22.16
C LEU A 387 -4.56 -24.82 21.98
N ARG A 388 -5.30 -25.39 21.03
CA ARG A 388 -6.67 -24.95 20.72
C ARG A 388 -7.66 -25.05 21.91
N SER A 389 -7.40 -25.94 22.86
CA SER A 389 -8.18 -26.05 24.10
C SER A 389 -7.67 -25.16 25.24
N ASN A 390 -6.53 -24.48 25.07
CA ASN A 390 -5.96 -23.61 26.08
C ASN A 390 -6.80 -22.33 26.20
N PRO A 391 -7.25 -21.94 27.43
CA PRO A 391 -8.13 -20.76 27.60
C PRO A 391 -7.51 -19.46 27.08
N ARG A 392 -6.18 -19.28 27.22
CA ARG A 392 -5.50 -18.10 26.72
C ARG A 392 -5.47 -18.07 25.19
N PHE A 393 -5.28 -19.22 24.53
CA PHE A 393 -5.36 -19.34 23.08
C PHE A 393 -6.76 -18.95 22.55
N VAL A 394 -7.81 -19.47 23.20
CA VAL A 394 -9.21 -19.16 22.85
C VAL A 394 -9.49 -17.66 23.00
N LEU A 395 -9.02 -17.05 24.09
CA LEU A 395 -9.18 -15.60 24.31
C LEU A 395 -8.48 -14.78 23.23
N LEU A 396 -7.24 -15.13 22.88
CA LEU A 396 -6.47 -14.43 21.81
C LEU A 396 -7.19 -14.56 20.46
N ARG A 397 -7.74 -15.75 20.18
CA ARG A 397 -8.49 -15.98 18.94
C ARG A 397 -9.78 -15.13 18.87
N GLN A 398 -10.49 -15.00 19.99
CA GLN A 398 -11.69 -14.16 20.08
C GLN A 398 -11.39 -12.67 19.87
N ARG A 399 -10.27 -12.17 20.38
CA ARG A 399 -9.82 -10.78 20.18
C ARG A 399 -9.59 -10.41 18.70
N LEU A 400 -9.40 -11.37 17.81
CA LEU A 400 -9.27 -11.13 16.38
C LEU A 400 -10.63 -10.98 15.66
N ASP A 401 -11.72 -11.37 16.30
CA ASP A 401 -13.08 -11.25 15.74
C ASP A 401 -13.76 -9.92 16.19
N GLU A 402 -13.20 -9.23 17.21
CA GLU A 402 -13.63 -7.91 17.70
C GLU A 402 -13.02 -6.75 16.88
#